data_050ef167c8a587c55c73c73b76190db3
#
_entry.id   050ef167c8a587c55c73c73b76190db3
#
_cell.length_a   1.000
_cell.length_b   1.000
_cell.length_c   1.000
_cell.angle_alpha   90.00
_cell.angle_beta   90.00
_cell.angle_gamma   90.00
#
_symmetry.space_group_name_H-M   'P 1'
#
loop_
_entity.id
_entity.type
_entity.pdbx_description
1 polymer ?
#
loop_
_entity_poly.entity_id
_entity_poly.type
_entity_poly.pdbx_seq_one_letter_code
_entity_poly.pdbx_strand_id
1 'polypeptide(L)'
;MQINKAALEIFDFTSSLAVYSEHELKVGDQAIQDYIANHVAKAFKDPGARTGTLHDASPFGKQLVEYKKGDLKFIDLSKNLGESLFTYMKQATDSVVIDTIICEAVTDTTYICILLCQAHDAFTHQLFSEDDGTLATELVSHKAVLPMPSQKLRAFASINLHDFSVRIFEPKGEFDGEVSYILADKVLQLGTNQSSRDTVKKVKAIVDKVSQAHESDGVVELTTAKSMIAKNAEVSDTVDPVRIVEEVFKANPIQQEAAKKELADADMMRPLPVNREFATKVGEHHKIKTDTGIEISFPVEYMKNREFIEIKTNDDGTLRIELKNINKIMNK
;
A
#
# COMPACT_ATOMS: atom_id res chain seq x y z
N MET A 1 -16.20 12.27 -1.40
CA MET A 1 -16.50 10.90 -0.94
C MET A 1 -17.46 11.01 0.22
N GLN A 2 -18.53 10.24 0.20
CA GLN A 2 -19.55 10.20 1.23
C GLN A 2 -19.60 8.79 1.82
N ILE A 3 -19.72 8.67 3.14
CA ILE A 3 -19.98 7.40 3.81
C ILE A 3 -21.47 7.34 4.12
N ASN A 4 -22.18 6.39 3.52
CA ASN A 4 -23.61 6.25 3.70
C ASN A 4 -23.95 5.40 4.92
N LYS A 5 -23.16 4.34 5.15
CA LYS A 5 -23.32 3.40 6.25
C LYS A 5 -21.98 2.98 6.78
N ALA A 6 -21.88 2.71 8.05
CA ALA A 6 -20.69 2.12 8.68
C ALA A 6 -21.07 1.30 9.90
N ALA A 7 -20.29 0.26 10.19
CA ALA A 7 -20.34 -0.54 11.40
C ALA A 7 -18.92 -0.74 11.95
N LEU A 8 -18.81 -0.95 13.26
CA LEU A 8 -17.55 -1.19 13.94
C LEU A 8 -17.62 -2.55 14.65
N GLU A 9 -16.75 -3.46 14.23
CA GLU A 9 -16.54 -4.76 14.85
C GLU A 9 -15.24 -4.73 15.64
N ILE A 10 -15.24 -5.21 16.88
CA ILE A 10 -14.08 -5.16 17.78
C ILE A 10 -13.57 -6.58 18.00
N PHE A 11 -12.28 -6.81 17.72
CA PHE A 11 -11.63 -8.10 17.88
C PHE A 11 -10.45 -7.97 18.85
N ASP A 12 -10.58 -8.58 20.02
CA ASP A 12 -9.48 -8.76 20.96
C ASP A 12 -8.98 -10.20 20.90
N PHE A 13 -7.90 -10.41 20.14
CA PHE A 13 -7.29 -11.72 19.99
C PHE A 13 -6.52 -12.16 21.24
N THR A 14 -6.20 -11.25 22.16
CA THR A 14 -5.53 -11.60 23.42
C THR A 14 -6.47 -12.31 24.38
N SER A 15 -7.71 -11.84 24.46
CA SER A 15 -8.77 -12.44 25.28
C SER A 15 -9.69 -13.39 24.50
N SER A 16 -9.48 -13.52 23.18
CA SER A 16 -10.37 -14.26 22.28
C SER A 16 -11.82 -13.73 22.27
N LEU A 17 -11.99 -12.45 22.47
CA LEU A 17 -13.28 -11.76 22.45
C LEU A 17 -13.56 -11.12 21.11
N ALA A 18 -14.77 -11.29 20.58
CA ALA A 18 -15.30 -10.53 19.46
C ALA A 18 -16.59 -9.83 19.87
N VAL A 19 -16.73 -8.57 19.49
CA VAL A 19 -17.97 -7.80 19.64
C VAL A 19 -18.44 -7.39 18.25
N TYR A 20 -19.63 -7.84 17.88
CA TYR A 20 -20.27 -7.50 16.63
C TYR A 20 -21.36 -6.46 16.88
N SER A 21 -21.30 -5.36 16.11
CA SER A 21 -22.25 -4.28 16.27
C SER A 21 -23.66 -4.71 15.82
N GLU A 22 -24.67 -4.34 16.60
CA GLU A 22 -26.08 -4.52 16.24
C GLU A 22 -26.66 -3.27 15.56
N HIS A 23 -25.91 -2.17 15.53
CA HIS A 23 -26.35 -0.90 14.98
C HIS A 23 -25.26 -0.25 14.12
N GLU A 24 -25.70 0.49 13.10
CA GLU A 24 -24.81 1.31 12.29
C GLU A 24 -24.21 2.47 13.11
N LEU A 25 -23.01 2.87 12.79
CA LEU A 25 -22.38 4.08 13.31
C LEU A 25 -23.16 5.32 12.86
N LYS A 26 -23.13 6.37 13.69
CA LYS A 26 -23.79 7.65 13.39
C LYS A 26 -22.98 8.44 12.36
N VAL A 27 -22.96 7.99 11.10
CA VAL A 27 -22.23 8.64 10.00
C VAL A 27 -22.73 10.04 9.65
N GLY A 28 -23.87 10.48 10.21
CA GLY A 28 -24.30 11.87 10.16
C GLY A 28 -23.47 12.82 11.06
N ASP A 29 -22.69 12.30 12.00
CA ASP A 29 -21.69 13.04 12.73
C ASP A 29 -20.49 13.33 11.82
N GLN A 30 -20.15 14.61 11.64
CA GLN A 30 -19.10 15.04 10.72
C GLN A 30 -17.72 14.49 11.09
N ALA A 31 -17.42 14.36 12.38
CA ALA A 31 -16.13 13.82 12.83
C ALA A 31 -15.99 12.33 12.46
N ILE A 32 -17.05 11.55 12.63
CA ILE A 32 -17.10 10.14 12.24
C ILE A 32 -17.02 10.00 10.71
N GLN A 33 -17.80 10.82 10.00
CA GLN A 33 -17.80 10.88 8.54
C GLN A 33 -16.39 11.16 7.99
N ASP A 34 -15.75 12.23 8.48
CA ASP A 34 -14.42 12.65 8.03
C ASP A 34 -13.35 11.61 8.37
N TYR A 35 -13.42 11.03 9.56
CA TYR A 35 -12.50 10.00 9.99
C TYR A 35 -12.50 8.80 9.01
N ILE A 36 -13.67 8.23 8.73
CA ILE A 36 -13.80 7.08 7.86
C ILE A 36 -13.46 7.46 6.41
N ALA A 37 -14.01 8.57 5.89
CA ALA A 37 -13.77 9.03 4.53
C ALA A 37 -12.29 9.28 4.23
N ASN A 38 -11.53 9.84 5.18
CA ASN A 38 -10.10 10.08 5.02
C ASN A 38 -9.29 8.77 4.97
N HIS A 39 -9.64 7.77 5.78
CA HIS A 39 -9.03 6.45 5.70
C HIS A 39 -9.31 5.77 4.34
N VAL A 40 -10.56 5.79 3.89
CA VAL A 40 -10.95 5.21 2.58
C VAL A 40 -10.25 5.94 1.44
N ALA A 41 -10.19 7.28 1.46
CA ALA A 41 -9.51 8.07 0.44
C ALA A 41 -8.01 7.74 0.36
N LYS A 42 -7.37 7.51 1.50
CA LYS A 42 -5.96 7.08 1.56
C LYS A 42 -5.78 5.66 1.04
N ALA A 43 -6.68 4.74 1.39
CA ALA A 43 -6.68 3.35 0.91
C ALA A 43 -6.81 3.28 -0.62
N PHE A 44 -7.65 4.12 -1.23
CA PHE A 44 -7.81 4.18 -2.68
C PHE A 44 -6.53 4.60 -3.43
N LYS A 45 -5.67 5.35 -2.79
CA LYS A 45 -4.41 5.87 -3.36
C LYS A 45 -3.19 5.02 -2.99
N ASP A 46 -3.32 4.02 -2.11
CA ASP A 46 -2.15 3.25 -1.65
C ASP A 46 -1.54 2.41 -2.81
N PRO A 47 -0.30 2.69 -3.23
CA PRO A 47 0.37 1.94 -4.29
C PRO A 47 0.80 0.53 -3.85
N GLY A 48 0.72 0.23 -2.56
CA GLY A 48 0.91 -1.11 -2.01
C GLY A 48 -0.33 -1.99 -2.13
N ALA A 49 -1.48 -1.42 -2.50
CA ALA A 49 -2.68 -2.20 -2.74
C ALA A 49 -2.53 -3.08 -3.99
N ARG A 50 -2.91 -4.33 -3.85
CA ARG A 50 -3.08 -5.29 -4.93
C ARG A 50 -4.48 -5.11 -5.52
N THR A 51 -4.68 -5.52 -6.76
CA THR A 51 -5.98 -5.51 -7.43
C THR A 51 -6.43 -6.92 -7.71
N GLY A 52 -7.73 -7.14 -7.76
CA GLY A 52 -8.35 -8.42 -8.09
C GLY A 52 -9.81 -8.24 -8.40
N THR A 53 -10.51 -9.33 -8.57
CA THR A 53 -11.97 -9.34 -8.75
C THR A 53 -12.57 -10.37 -7.79
N LEU A 54 -13.55 -9.97 -7.04
CA LEU A 54 -14.30 -10.87 -6.18
C LEU A 54 -15.28 -11.68 -7.03
N HIS A 55 -15.22 -12.99 -6.88
CA HIS A 55 -16.13 -13.86 -7.60
C HIS A 55 -17.52 -13.84 -6.91
N ASP A 56 -18.59 -13.61 -7.68
CA ASP A 56 -19.96 -13.55 -7.16
C ASP A 56 -20.43 -14.89 -6.54
N ALA A 57 -19.85 -16.01 -6.95
CA ALA A 57 -20.08 -17.33 -6.38
C ALA A 57 -19.30 -17.62 -5.10
N SER A 58 -18.32 -16.75 -4.71
CA SER A 58 -17.61 -16.90 -3.43
C SER A 58 -18.56 -16.64 -2.24
N PRO A 59 -18.26 -17.13 -1.03
CA PRO A 59 -19.14 -16.93 0.13
C PRO A 59 -19.49 -15.46 0.36
N PHE A 60 -18.49 -14.57 0.34
CA PHE A 60 -18.74 -13.14 0.53
C PHE A 60 -19.34 -12.48 -0.72
N GLY A 61 -18.98 -12.94 -1.93
CA GLY A 61 -19.58 -12.47 -3.19
C GLY A 61 -21.09 -12.68 -3.23
N LYS A 62 -21.58 -13.84 -2.79
CA LYS A 62 -23.02 -14.12 -2.66
C LYS A 62 -23.71 -13.13 -1.72
N GLN A 63 -23.14 -12.86 -0.56
CA GLN A 63 -23.67 -11.87 0.39
C GLN A 63 -23.71 -10.46 -0.20
N LEU A 64 -22.70 -10.05 -0.98
CA LEU A 64 -22.72 -8.77 -1.67
C LEU A 64 -23.79 -8.70 -2.76
N VAL A 65 -24.07 -9.80 -3.45
CA VAL A 65 -25.17 -9.87 -4.42
C VAL A 65 -26.53 -9.72 -3.70
N GLU A 66 -26.72 -10.39 -2.57
CA GLU A 66 -27.92 -10.27 -1.74
C GLU A 66 -28.07 -8.84 -1.18
N TYR A 67 -26.98 -8.26 -0.67
CA TYR A 67 -26.96 -6.88 -0.21
C TYR A 67 -27.36 -5.89 -1.32
N LYS A 68 -26.77 -6.05 -2.50
CA LYS A 68 -27.07 -5.21 -3.67
C LYS A 68 -28.51 -5.29 -4.12
N LYS A 69 -29.17 -6.45 -3.94
CA LYS A 69 -30.60 -6.65 -4.20
C LYS A 69 -31.53 -6.11 -3.10
N GLY A 70 -30.97 -5.81 -1.91
CA GLY A 70 -31.74 -5.42 -0.73
C GLY A 70 -32.26 -6.59 0.10
N ASP A 71 -31.85 -7.82 -0.22
CA ASP A 71 -32.24 -9.04 0.49
C ASP A 71 -31.46 -9.24 1.79
N LEU A 72 -30.27 -8.62 1.91
CA LEU A 72 -29.41 -8.61 3.10
C LEU A 72 -29.25 -7.18 3.60
N LYS A 73 -29.41 -6.95 4.90
CA LYS A 73 -29.16 -5.64 5.51
C LYS A 73 -27.67 -5.39 5.69
N PHE A 74 -27.27 -4.11 5.70
CA PHE A 74 -25.85 -3.71 5.86
C PHE A 74 -25.27 -4.25 7.18
N ILE A 75 -26.00 -4.16 8.28
CA ILE A 75 -25.52 -4.62 9.60
C ILE A 75 -25.30 -6.13 9.63
N ASP A 76 -26.17 -6.90 8.96
CA ASP A 76 -26.02 -8.35 8.86
C ASP A 76 -24.82 -8.73 7.97
N LEU A 77 -24.62 -7.99 6.86
CA LEU A 77 -23.42 -8.12 6.01
C LEU A 77 -22.15 -7.87 6.81
N SER A 78 -22.13 -6.78 7.61
CA SER A 78 -21.00 -6.42 8.46
C SER A 78 -20.70 -7.51 9.47
N LYS A 79 -21.71 -7.98 10.18
CA LYS A 79 -21.58 -9.04 11.17
C LYS A 79 -21.06 -10.34 10.56
N ASN A 80 -21.62 -10.80 9.46
CA ASN A 80 -21.19 -12.04 8.78
C ASN A 80 -19.72 -11.95 8.34
N LEU A 81 -19.31 -10.78 7.82
CA LEU A 81 -17.93 -10.53 7.45
C LEU A 81 -17.02 -10.51 8.69
N GLY A 82 -17.47 -9.86 9.78
CA GLY A 82 -16.75 -9.80 11.05
C GLY A 82 -16.53 -11.19 11.65
N GLU A 83 -17.54 -12.05 11.64
CA GLU A 83 -17.44 -13.44 12.11
C GLU A 83 -16.43 -14.25 11.29
N SER A 84 -16.44 -14.08 9.97
CA SER A 84 -15.47 -14.71 9.07
C SER A 84 -14.05 -14.21 9.35
N LEU A 85 -13.85 -12.89 9.45
CA LEU A 85 -12.57 -12.28 9.78
C LEU A 85 -12.03 -12.78 11.11
N PHE A 86 -12.84 -12.74 12.17
CA PHE A 86 -12.42 -13.20 13.49
C PHE A 86 -12.00 -14.67 13.47
N THR A 87 -12.78 -15.51 12.81
CA THR A 87 -12.50 -16.97 12.72
C THR A 87 -11.14 -17.26 12.09
N TYR A 88 -10.82 -16.60 10.98
CA TYR A 88 -9.55 -16.83 10.30
C TYR A 88 -8.38 -16.11 11.00
N MET A 89 -8.57 -14.88 11.46
CA MET A 89 -7.51 -14.12 12.13
C MET A 89 -7.12 -14.68 13.48
N LYS A 90 -8.05 -15.32 14.21
CA LYS A 90 -7.76 -16.01 15.47
C LYS A 90 -6.74 -17.15 15.32
N GLN A 91 -6.63 -17.72 14.14
CA GLN A 91 -5.67 -18.80 13.84
C GLN A 91 -4.31 -18.24 13.40
N ALA A 92 -4.20 -16.93 13.21
CA ALA A 92 -2.92 -16.30 12.93
C ALA A 92 -2.09 -16.12 14.22
N THR A 93 -0.77 -16.06 14.06
CA THR A 93 0.18 -15.98 15.20
C THR A 93 0.22 -14.61 15.89
N ASP A 94 -0.33 -13.57 15.28
CA ASP A 94 -0.32 -12.20 15.81
C ASP A 94 -1.53 -11.95 16.72
N SER A 95 -1.31 -11.97 18.04
CA SER A 95 -2.34 -11.65 19.03
C SER A 95 -2.37 -10.15 19.34
N VAL A 96 -3.27 -9.41 18.70
CA VAL A 96 -3.44 -7.96 18.87
C VAL A 96 -4.93 -7.59 18.92
N VAL A 97 -5.24 -6.39 19.39
CA VAL A 97 -6.60 -5.82 19.29
C VAL A 97 -6.73 -5.15 17.93
N ILE A 98 -7.77 -5.52 17.19
CA ILE A 98 -8.07 -4.96 15.87
C ILE A 98 -9.54 -4.54 15.84
N ASP A 99 -9.74 -3.25 15.66
CA ASP A 99 -11.05 -2.69 15.39
C ASP A 99 -11.28 -2.67 13.87
N THR A 100 -12.36 -3.26 13.42
CA THR A 100 -12.67 -3.38 11.99
C THR A 100 -13.84 -2.48 11.65
N ILE A 101 -13.60 -1.45 10.83
CA ILE A 101 -14.67 -0.62 10.28
C ILE A 101 -15.06 -1.17 8.93
N ILE A 102 -16.34 -1.51 8.79
CA ILE A 102 -16.95 -1.87 7.52
C ILE A 102 -17.85 -0.72 7.11
N CYS A 103 -17.71 -0.20 5.89
CA CYS A 103 -18.49 0.95 5.46
C CYS A 103 -18.92 0.87 3.99
N GLU A 104 -20.05 1.51 3.70
CA GLU A 104 -20.50 1.81 2.35
C GLU A 104 -20.04 3.22 1.99
N ALA A 105 -19.10 3.32 1.04
CA ALA A 105 -18.53 4.57 0.57
C ALA A 105 -18.98 4.86 -0.86
N VAL A 106 -19.38 6.09 -1.13
CA VAL A 106 -19.85 6.55 -2.44
C VAL A 106 -18.94 7.64 -2.99
N THR A 107 -18.52 7.44 -4.24
CA THR A 107 -17.84 8.42 -5.08
C THR A 107 -18.66 8.59 -6.37
N ASP A 108 -18.13 8.19 -7.50
CA ASP A 108 -18.79 7.98 -8.79
C ASP A 108 -19.57 6.64 -8.81
N THR A 109 -19.19 5.70 -7.98
CA THR A 109 -19.85 4.42 -7.75
C THR A 109 -19.84 4.08 -6.25
N THR A 110 -20.50 2.97 -5.88
CA THR A 110 -20.60 2.51 -4.50
C THR A 110 -19.60 1.41 -4.21
N TYR A 111 -18.92 1.51 -3.06
CA TYR A 111 -17.95 0.55 -2.58
C TYR A 111 -18.34 0.02 -1.20
N ILE A 112 -18.08 -1.26 -0.95
CA ILE A 112 -17.96 -1.78 0.42
C ILE A 112 -16.46 -1.75 0.77
N CYS A 113 -16.15 -1.03 1.85
CA CYS A 113 -14.78 -0.89 2.34
C CYS A 113 -14.64 -1.59 3.68
N ILE A 114 -13.52 -2.27 3.87
CA ILE A 114 -13.12 -2.99 5.07
C ILE A 114 -11.81 -2.36 5.55
N LEU A 115 -11.79 -1.79 6.75
CA LEU A 115 -10.63 -1.10 7.31
C LEU A 115 -10.25 -1.80 8.62
N LEU A 116 -9.11 -2.48 8.64
CA LEU A 116 -8.57 -3.12 9.84
C LEU A 116 -7.66 -2.13 10.56
N CYS A 117 -8.14 -1.62 11.68
CA CYS A 117 -7.50 -0.62 12.51
C CYS A 117 -6.83 -1.30 13.69
N GLN A 118 -5.52 -1.45 13.68
CA GLN A 118 -4.82 -1.95 14.86
C GLN A 118 -4.84 -0.89 15.93
N ALA A 119 -5.46 -1.21 17.08
CA ALA A 119 -5.51 -0.32 18.22
C ALA A 119 -4.11 -0.12 18.85
N HIS A 120 -3.89 1.03 19.44
CA HIS A 120 -2.66 1.38 20.13
C HIS A 120 -2.94 2.13 21.44
N ASP A 121 -1.96 2.15 22.34
CA ASP A 121 -2.05 2.89 23.57
C ASP A 121 -1.80 4.38 23.33
N ALA A 122 -2.57 5.24 23.98
CA ALA A 122 -2.38 6.68 23.94
C ALA A 122 -2.67 7.27 25.33
N PHE A 123 -2.16 8.49 25.56
CA PHE A 123 -2.44 9.24 26.76
C PHE A 123 -3.23 10.52 26.43
N THR A 124 -4.17 10.84 27.28
CA THR A 124 -4.83 12.15 27.29
C THR A 124 -4.67 12.79 28.66
N HIS A 125 -4.87 14.10 28.76
CA HIS A 125 -4.94 14.78 30.03
C HIS A 125 -6.39 14.92 30.49
N GLN A 126 -6.60 14.89 31.78
CA GLN A 126 -7.86 15.23 32.43
C GLN A 126 -7.62 16.35 33.45
N LEU A 127 -8.57 17.28 33.49
CA LEU A 127 -8.61 18.33 34.47
C LEU A 127 -9.74 18.02 35.46
N PHE A 128 -9.48 18.16 36.75
CA PHE A 128 -10.49 18.07 37.80
C PHE A 128 -10.21 19.09 38.90
N SER A 129 -11.27 19.43 39.61
CA SER A 129 -11.15 20.30 40.78
C SER A 129 -11.11 19.43 42.02
N GLU A 130 -10.16 19.67 42.91
CA GLU A 130 -10.11 19.07 44.24
C GLU A 130 -11.09 19.76 45.18
N ASP A 131 -11.37 19.13 46.31
CA ASP A 131 -12.35 19.61 47.31
C ASP A 131 -12.00 20.99 47.87
N ASP A 132 -10.73 21.38 47.86
CA ASP A 132 -10.24 22.70 48.29
C ASP A 132 -10.33 23.77 47.19
N GLY A 133 -10.86 23.44 46.01
CA GLY A 133 -11.00 24.33 44.84
C GLY A 133 -9.74 24.46 44.00
N THR A 134 -8.68 23.72 44.27
CA THR A 134 -7.49 23.67 43.41
C THR A 134 -7.76 22.86 42.13
N LEU A 135 -7.10 23.24 41.01
CA LEU A 135 -7.16 22.53 39.77
C LEU A 135 -6.01 21.51 39.70
N ALA A 136 -6.35 20.26 39.58
CA ALA A 136 -5.40 19.17 39.38
C ALA A 136 -5.45 18.65 37.94
N THR A 137 -4.33 18.12 37.46
CA THR A 137 -4.19 17.52 36.14
C THR A 137 -3.70 16.07 36.26
N GLU A 138 -4.27 15.19 35.48
CA GLU A 138 -3.91 13.77 35.45
C GLU A 138 -3.64 13.33 34.02
N LEU A 139 -2.72 12.36 33.85
CA LEU A 139 -2.53 11.61 32.62
C LEU A 139 -3.38 10.34 32.65
N VAL A 140 -4.34 10.26 31.75
CA VAL A 140 -5.21 9.08 31.59
C VAL A 140 -4.74 8.25 30.41
N SER A 141 -4.49 6.96 30.65
CA SER A 141 -4.13 6.00 29.59
C SER A 141 -5.37 5.44 28.92
N HIS A 142 -5.42 5.52 27.60
CA HIS A 142 -6.38 4.84 26.76
C HIS A 142 -5.73 3.68 26.04
N LYS A 143 -6.25 2.46 26.21
CA LYS A 143 -5.66 1.19 25.74
C LYS A 143 -6.08 0.77 24.32
N ALA A 144 -7.08 1.42 23.75
CA ALA A 144 -7.64 1.03 22.47
C ALA A 144 -7.97 2.27 21.62
N VAL A 145 -6.95 3.07 21.30
CA VAL A 145 -7.12 4.24 20.44
C VAL A 145 -6.94 3.84 18.99
N LEU A 146 -7.91 4.19 18.15
CA LEU A 146 -7.87 3.94 16.71
C LEU A 146 -6.80 4.80 16.03
N PRO A 147 -6.16 4.28 14.95
CA PRO A 147 -5.15 5.03 14.22
C PRO A 147 -5.76 6.29 13.56
N MET A 148 -5.06 7.39 13.62
CA MET A 148 -5.43 8.59 12.88
C MET A 148 -5.31 8.36 11.36
N PRO A 149 -6.05 9.09 10.50
CA PRO A 149 -5.94 8.94 9.05
C PRO A 149 -4.54 9.16 8.48
N SER A 150 -3.65 9.88 9.19
CA SER A 150 -2.23 10.01 8.83
C SER A 150 -1.42 8.72 9.03
N GLN A 151 -1.85 7.87 9.94
CA GLN A 151 -1.22 6.59 10.25
C GLN A 151 -1.63 5.51 9.23
N LYS A 152 -0.91 4.39 9.24
CA LYS A 152 -1.17 3.26 8.34
C LYS A 152 -2.18 2.30 8.97
N LEU A 153 -3.17 1.88 8.20
CA LEU A 153 -4.02 0.76 8.57
C LEU A 153 -3.22 -0.55 8.54
N ARG A 154 -3.60 -1.52 9.36
CA ARG A 154 -3.05 -2.88 9.32
C ARG A 154 -3.37 -3.54 7.98
N ALA A 155 -4.63 -3.47 7.56
CA ALA A 155 -5.09 -3.95 6.28
C ALA A 155 -6.32 -3.15 5.83
N PHE A 156 -6.62 -3.21 4.55
CA PHE A 156 -7.88 -2.71 4.02
C PHE A 156 -8.28 -3.46 2.75
N ALA A 157 -9.57 -3.48 2.47
CA ALA A 157 -10.09 -3.83 1.15
C ALA A 157 -11.18 -2.83 0.75
N SER A 158 -11.28 -2.53 -0.54
CA SER A 158 -12.39 -1.79 -1.13
C SER A 158 -12.91 -2.57 -2.32
N ILE A 159 -14.21 -2.84 -2.32
CA ILE A 159 -14.90 -3.69 -3.30
C ILE A 159 -15.95 -2.83 -3.98
N ASN A 160 -15.80 -2.64 -5.29
CA ASN A 160 -16.76 -1.92 -6.10
C ASN A 160 -18.04 -2.77 -6.27
N LEU A 161 -19.19 -2.24 -5.89
CA LEU A 161 -20.45 -2.96 -6.01
C LEU A 161 -20.97 -3.06 -7.46
N HIS A 162 -20.40 -2.31 -8.41
CA HIS A 162 -20.82 -2.40 -9.81
C HIS A 162 -20.27 -3.65 -10.51
N ASP A 163 -18.96 -3.88 -10.38
CA ASP A 163 -18.18 -4.88 -11.13
C ASP A 163 -17.41 -5.87 -10.26
N PHE A 164 -17.51 -5.75 -8.93
CA PHE A 164 -16.78 -6.53 -7.94
C PHE A 164 -15.24 -6.45 -8.06
N SER A 165 -14.73 -5.41 -8.72
CA SER A 165 -13.30 -5.12 -8.66
C SER A 165 -12.88 -4.76 -7.24
N VAL A 166 -11.70 -5.26 -6.84
CA VAL A 166 -11.18 -5.13 -5.48
C VAL A 166 -9.82 -4.46 -5.50
N ARG A 167 -9.60 -3.55 -4.57
CA ARG A 167 -8.28 -3.08 -4.14
C ARG A 167 -8.06 -3.51 -2.71
N ILE A 168 -6.94 -4.16 -2.43
CA ILE A 168 -6.66 -4.74 -1.12
C ILE A 168 -5.20 -4.57 -0.73
N PHE A 169 -4.97 -4.18 0.50
CA PHE A 169 -3.65 -4.20 1.15
C PHE A 169 -3.75 -4.96 2.47
N GLU A 170 -2.86 -5.89 2.67
CA GLU A 170 -2.64 -6.57 3.94
C GLU A 170 -1.21 -7.11 4.01
N PRO A 171 -0.61 -7.24 5.20
CA PRO A 171 0.63 -7.99 5.37
C PRO A 171 0.35 -9.48 5.15
N LYS A 172 1.37 -10.24 4.79
CA LYS A 172 1.31 -11.69 4.88
C LYS A 172 1.26 -12.10 6.33
N GLY A 173 0.43 -13.10 6.64
CA GLY A 173 0.33 -13.73 7.94
C GLY A 173 0.62 -15.23 7.83
N GLU A 174 0.95 -15.86 8.94
CA GLU A 174 1.06 -17.31 9.03
C GLU A 174 -0.32 -17.89 9.41
N PHE A 175 -0.79 -18.85 8.64
CA PHE A 175 -2.05 -19.54 8.85
C PHE A 175 -1.83 -21.04 8.59
N ASP A 176 -2.10 -21.88 9.59
CA ASP A 176 -1.85 -23.31 9.53
C ASP A 176 -0.42 -23.69 9.07
N GLY A 177 0.59 -22.92 9.48
CA GLY A 177 1.99 -23.13 9.08
C GLY A 177 2.33 -22.66 7.67
N GLU A 178 1.39 -22.06 6.94
CA GLU A 178 1.61 -21.48 5.63
C GLU A 178 1.53 -19.95 5.65
N VAL A 179 2.43 -19.31 4.91
CA VAL A 179 2.40 -17.84 4.75
C VAL A 179 1.39 -17.45 3.68
N SER A 180 0.30 -16.84 4.09
CA SER A 180 -0.81 -16.47 3.19
C SER A 180 -1.34 -15.06 3.47
N TYR A 181 -2.26 -14.60 2.63
CA TYR A 181 -3.01 -13.37 2.83
C TYR A 181 -4.39 -13.71 3.40
N ILE A 182 -4.60 -13.42 4.67
CA ILE A 182 -5.81 -13.87 5.39
C ILE A 182 -7.08 -13.23 4.81
N LEU A 183 -7.09 -11.91 4.63
CA LEU A 183 -8.26 -11.21 4.10
C LEU A 183 -8.52 -11.58 2.64
N ALA A 184 -7.51 -11.61 1.77
CA ALA A 184 -7.68 -11.96 0.37
C ALA A 184 -7.99 -13.43 0.15
N ASP A 185 -7.15 -14.33 0.69
CA ASP A 185 -7.17 -15.74 0.30
C ASP A 185 -8.22 -16.53 1.08
N LYS A 186 -8.41 -16.22 2.38
CA LYS A 186 -9.29 -16.99 3.27
C LYS A 186 -10.69 -16.38 3.38
N VAL A 187 -10.77 -15.06 3.62
CA VAL A 187 -12.05 -14.37 3.84
C VAL A 187 -12.76 -14.05 2.53
N LEU A 188 -12.09 -13.33 1.63
CA LEU A 188 -12.68 -12.90 0.36
C LEU A 188 -12.53 -13.94 -0.75
N GLN A 189 -11.59 -14.87 -0.63
CA GLN A 189 -11.30 -15.95 -1.59
C GLN A 189 -11.06 -15.40 -3.00
N LEU A 190 -10.17 -14.42 -3.10
CA LEU A 190 -9.84 -13.76 -4.36
C LEU A 190 -8.38 -13.93 -4.74
N GLY A 191 -8.13 -14.17 -6.04
CA GLY A 191 -6.81 -14.06 -6.63
C GLY A 191 -6.46 -12.59 -6.84
N THR A 192 -5.25 -12.19 -6.47
CA THR A 192 -4.81 -10.80 -6.63
C THR A 192 -3.59 -10.69 -7.53
N ASN A 193 -3.53 -9.62 -8.33
CA ASN A 193 -2.33 -9.20 -9.04
C ASN A 193 -1.30 -8.59 -8.06
N GLN A 194 -0.06 -8.45 -8.53
CA GLN A 194 0.97 -7.76 -7.75
C GLN A 194 0.60 -6.28 -7.56
N SER A 195 1.02 -5.71 -6.43
CA SER A 195 0.85 -4.27 -6.21
C SER A 195 1.77 -3.45 -7.13
N SER A 196 1.38 -2.21 -7.40
CA SER A 196 2.22 -1.27 -8.17
C SER A 196 3.60 -1.09 -7.55
N ARG A 197 3.66 -1.06 -6.22
CA ARG A 197 4.92 -0.98 -5.47
C ARG A 197 5.80 -2.21 -5.69
N ASP A 198 5.21 -3.40 -5.64
CA ASP A 198 5.96 -4.65 -5.82
C ASP A 198 6.40 -4.81 -7.28
N THR A 199 5.54 -4.47 -8.24
CA THR A 199 5.89 -4.45 -9.67
C THR A 199 7.12 -3.57 -9.93
N VAL A 200 7.08 -2.32 -9.50
CA VAL A 200 8.20 -1.38 -9.67
C VAL A 200 9.44 -1.84 -8.91
N LYS A 201 9.27 -2.35 -7.68
CA LYS A 201 10.39 -2.88 -6.89
C LYS A 201 11.08 -4.06 -7.59
N LYS A 202 10.30 -5.00 -8.14
CA LYS A 202 10.84 -6.17 -8.86
C LYS A 202 11.55 -5.76 -10.15
N VAL A 203 10.96 -4.89 -10.98
CA VAL A 203 11.63 -4.37 -12.19
C VAL A 203 12.98 -3.75 -11.85
N LYS A 204 13.03 -2.90 -10.82
CA LYS A 204 14.27 -2.28 -10.37
C LYS A 204 15.29 -3.29 -9.85
N ALA A 205 14.84 -4.29 -9.09
CA ALA A 205 15.72 -5.34 -8.56
C ALA A 205 16.31 -6.22 -9.69
N ILE A 206 15.54 -6.50 -10.73
CA ILE A 206 16.01 -7.24 -11.92
C ILE A 206 17.07 -6.42 -12.67
N VAL A 207 16.79 -5.13 -12.91
CA VAL A 207 17.78 -4.23 -13.54
C VAL A 207 19.06 -4.19 -12.73
N ASP A 208 18.98 -3.96 -11.42
CA ASP A 208 20.14 -3.89 -10.52
C ASP A 208 20.93 -5.21 -10.50
N LYS A 209 20.25 -6.34 -10.38
CA LYS A 209 20.87 -7.68 -10.40
C LYS A 209 21.64 -7.96 -11.69
N VAL A 210 21.06 -7.61 -12.83
CA VAL A 210 21.71 -7.82 -14.14
C VAL A 210 22.88 -6.87 -14.32
N SER A 211 22.75 -5.59 -13.89
CA SER A 211 23.83 -4.63 -13.94
C SER A 211 25.03 -5.09 -13.11
N GLN A 212 24.81 -5.53 -11.87
CA GLN A 212 25.86 -6.05 -10.99
C GLN A 212 26.53 -7.31 -11.55
N ALA A 213 25.76 -8.26 -12.12
CA ALA A 213 26.28 -9.49 -12.68
C ALA A 213 27.19 -9.26 -13.91
N HIS A 214 27.04 -8.12 -14.58
CA HIS A 214 27.81 -7.77 -15.78
C HIS A 214 28.74 -6.58 -15.58
N GLU A 215 28.96 -6.15 -14.33
CA GLU A 215 29.84 -5.03 -13.96
C GLU A 215 29.54 -3.75 -14.75
N SER A 216 28.24 -3.49 -15.03
CA SER A 216 27.79 -2.30 -15.78
C SER A 216 27.39 -1.15 -14.84
N ASP A 217 27.09 0.03 -15.42
CA ASP A 217 26.71 1.23 -14.64
C ASP A 217 25.26 1.13 -14.11
N GLY A 218 25.10 0.43 -12.99
CA GLY A 218 23.79 0.22 -12.36
C GLY A 218 23.04 1.50 -12.03
N VAL A 219 23.72 2.63 -11.83
CA VAL A 219 23.08 3.92 -11.55
C VAL A 219 22.40 4.47 -12.80
N VAL A 220 23.07 4.46 -13.94
CA VAL A 220 22.50 4.90 -15.23
C VAL A 220 21.34 4.00 -15.63
N GLU A 221 21.49 2.68 -15.50
CA GLU A 221 20.50 1.70 -15.86
C GLU A 221 19.23 1.80 -14.99
N LEU A 222 19.37 1.90 -13.66
CA LEU A 222 18.26 2.12 -12.75
C LEU A 222 17.56 3.46 -12.98
N THR A 223 18.33 4.51 -13.32
CA THR A 223 17.75 5.82 -13.64
C THR A 223 16.94 5.77 -14.92
N THR A 224 17.47 5.06 -15.94
CA THR A 224 16.75 4.82 -17.19
C THR A 224 15.45 4.06 -16.96
N ALA A 225 15.50 2.98 -16.17
CA ALA A 225 14.31 2.20 -15.81
C ALA A 225 13.24 3.07 -15.12
N LYS A 226 13.63 3.88 -14.12
CA LYS A 226 12.71 4.81 -13.45
C LYS A 226 12.09 5.83 -14.39
N SER A 227 12.89 6.41 -15.28
CA SER A 227 12.40 7.36 -16.28
C SER A 227 11.38 6.72 -17.23
N MET A 228 11.60 5.48 -17.63
CA MET A 228 10.66 4.77 -18.50
C MET A 228 9.35 4.42 -17.79
N ILE A 229 9.44 3.97 -16.52
CA ILE A 229 8.25 3.72 -15.69
C ILE A 229 7.39 4.98 -15.61
N ALA A 230 8.00 6.14 -15.32
CA ALA A 230 7.27 7.41 -15.22
C ALA A 230 6.66 7.84 -16.55
N LYS A 231 7.42 7.80 -17.65
CA LYS A 231 6.91 8.16 -18.99
C LYS A 231 5.76 7.26 -19.43
N ASN A 232 5.85 5.98 -19.13
CA ASN A 232 4.76 5.06 -19.45
C ASN A 232 3.49 5.39 -18.66
N ALA A 233 3.65 5.82 -17.40
CA ALA A 233 2.54 6.23 -16.54
C ALA A 233 1.84 7.53 -17.00
N GLU A 234 2.47 8.36 -17.83
CA GLU A 234 1.83 9.55 -18.41
C GLU A 234 0.69 9.18 -19.38
N VAL A 235 0.82 8.04 -20.07
CA VAL A 235 -0.09 7.62 -21.15
C VAL A 235 -0.84 6.31 -20.86
N SER A 236 -0.43 5.55 -19.85
CA SER A 236 -0.98 4.22 -19.54
C SER A 236 -1.08 4.01 -18.04
N ASP A 237 -2.01 3.14 -17.62
CA ASP A 237 -2.14 2.59 -16.27
C ASP A 237 -1.46 1.21 -16.13
N THR A 238 -0.61 0.85 -17.12
CA THR A 238 0.21 -0.36 -17.09
C THR A 238 1.68 -0.01 -17.27
N VAL A 239 2.56 -0.86 -16.78
CA VAL A 239 3.99 -0.86 -17.05
C VAL A 239 4.34 -2.11 -17.84
N ASP A 240 5.13 -1.96 -18.89
CA ASP A 240 5.66 -3.07 -19.68
C ASP A 240 7.13 -3.34 -19.29
N PRO A 241 7.38 -4.34 -18.43
CA PRO A 241 8.74 -4.66 -17.96
C PRO A 241 9.69 -5.07 -19.07
N VAL A 242 9.17 -5.75 -20.12
CA VAL A 242 9.98 -6.20 -21.27
C VAL A 242 10.54 -4.98 -22.01
N ARG A 243 9.69 -4.01 -22.34
CA ARG A 243 10.14 -2.77 -22.99
C ARG A 243 11.13 -1.99 -22.16
N ILE A 244 10.96 -2.01 -20.83
CA ILE A 244 11.89 -1.31 -19.93
C ILE A 244 13.28 -1.94 -20.02
N VAL A 245 13.42 -3.26 -19.87
CA VAL A 245 14.74 -3.91 -19.92
C VAL A 245 15.37 -3.85 -21.31
N GLU A 246 14.57 -3.89 -22.38
CA GLU A 246 15.04 -3.70 -23.75
C GLU A 246 15.67 -2.32 -23.97
N GLU A 247 15.06 -1.28 -23.46
CA GLU A 247 15.63 0.07 -23.58
C GLU A 247 16.80 0.30 -22.62
N VAL A 248 16.70 -0.20 -21.37
CA VAL A 248 17.78 -0.07 -20.38
C VAL A 248 19.06 -0.71 -20.89
N PHE A 249 18.98 -1.93 -21.44
CA PHE A 249 20.12 -2.70 -21.91
C PHE A 249 20.29 -2.70 -23.43
N LYS A 250 19.78 -1.66 -24.13
CA LYS A 250 19.79 -1.60 -25.60
C LYS A 250 21.17 -1.73 -26.24
N ALA A 251 22.22 -1.31 -25.54
CA ALA A 251 23.60 -1.40 -26.00
C ALA A 251 24.25 -2.78 -25.76
N ASN A 252 23.60 -3.66 -24.98
CA ASN A 252 24.17 -4.96 -24.59
C ASN A 252 23.12 -6.08 -24.71
N PRO A 253 23.09 -6.82 -25.84
CA PRO A 253 22.16 -7.92 -26.05
C PRO A 253 22.25 -9.04 -25.00
N ILE A 254 23.44 -9.29 -24.43
CA ILE A 254 23.62 -10.32 -23.41
C ILE A 254 22.86 -9.94 -22.13
N GLN A 255 22.98 -8.70 -21.71
CA GLN A 255 22.22 -8.18 -20.53
C GLN A 255 20.71 -8.16 -20.80
N GLN A 256 20.27 -7.81 -22.03
CA GLN A 256 18.87 -7.89 -22.39
C GLN A 256 18.29 -9.29 -22.21
N GLU A 257 18.97 -10.30 -22.73
CA GLU A 257 18.51 -11.68 -22.61
C GLU A 257 18.53 -12.18 -21.15
N ALA A 258 19.58 -11.82 -20.39
CA ALA A 258 19.63 -12.11 -18.95
C ALA A 258 18.45 -11.46 -18.20
N ALA A 259 18.14 -10.20 -18.49
CA ALA A 259 17.01 -9.49 -17.87
C ALA A 259 15.65 -10.08 -18.26
N LYS A 260 15.46 -10.47 -19.53
CA LYS A 260 14.25 -11.15 -20.00
C LYS A 260 14.05 -12.50 -19.30
N LYS A 261 15.11 -13.25 -19.07
CA LYS A 261 15.06 -14.49 -18.31
C LYS A 261 14.59 -14.25 -16.87
N GLU A 262 15.16 -13.26 -16.18
CA GLU A 262 14.72 -12.87 -14.83
C GLU A 262 13.26 -12.42 -14.80
N LEU A 263 12.79 -11.70 -15.84
CA LEU A 263 11.39 -11.33 -15.98
C LEU A 263 10.48 -12.54 -16.17
N ALA A 264 10.91 -13.53 -16.96
CA ALA A 264 10.16 -14.77 -17.17
C ALA A 264 10.04 -15.56 -15.86
N ASP A 265 11.13 -15.71 -15.12
CA ASP A 265 11.15 -16.39 -13.82
C ASP A 265 10.27 -15.67 -12.77
N ALA A 266 10.06 -14.37 -12.91
CA ALA A 266 9.21 -13.55 -12.05
C ALA A 266 7.73 -13.41 -12.52
N ASP A 267 7.33 -14.09 -13.61
CA ASP A 267 6.03 -13.96 -14.29
C ASP A 267 5.70 -12.50 -14.69
N MET A 268 6.69 -11.80 -15.25
CA MET A 268 6.59 -10.38 -15.62
C MET A 268 6.79 -10.10 -17.12
N MET A 269 6.51 -11.10 -17.98
CA MET A 269 6.68 -11.00 -19.45
C MET A 269 5.50 -10.30 -20.15
N ARG A 270 4.61 -9.67 -19.41
CA ARG A 270 3.41 -8.96 -19.92
C ARG A 270 3.29 -7.59 -19.28
N PRO A 271 2.54 -6.65 -19.88
CA PRO A 271 2.18 -5.41 -19.22
C PRO A 271 1.44 -5.67 -17.89
N LEU A 272 1.84 -4.96 -16.84
CA LEU A 272 1.32 -5.12 -15.48
C LEU A 272 0.63 -3.83 -15.04
N PRO A 273 -0.53 -3.91 -14.36
CA PRO A 273 -1.23 -2.73 -13.86
C PRO A 273 -0.37 -1.95 -12.85
N VAL A 274 -0.38 -0.63 -12.95
CA VAL A 274 0.27 0.26 -11.98
C VAL A 274 -0.58 1.50 -11.72
N ASN A 275 -0.50 2.00 -10.49
CA ASN A 275 -1.06 3.29 -10.15
C ASN A 275 -0.25 4.40 -10.82
N ARG A 276 -0.88 5.21 -11.66
CA ARG A 276 -0.23 6.25 -12.48
C ARG A 276 0.49 7.29 -11.62
N GLU A 277 -0.17 7.81 -10.57
CA GLU A 277 0.41 8.82 -9.68
C GLU A 277 1.68 8.30 -8.99
N PHE A 278 1.65 7.04 -8.54
CA PHE A 278 2.82 6.39 -7.94
C PHE A 278 3.94 6.19 -8.96
N ALA A 279 3.63 5.66 -10.14
CA ALA A 279 4.63 5.38 -11.17
C ALA A 279 5.29 6.67 -11.70
N THR A 280 4.53 7.76 -11.83
CA THR A 280 5.09 9.09 -12.17
C THR A 280 6.09 9.55 -11.12
N LYS A 281 5.73 9.46 -9.82
CA LYS A 281 6.63 9.85 -8.72
C LYS A 281 7.91 9.02 -8.64
N VAL A 282 7.90 7.77 -9.11
CA VAL A 282 9.11 6.93 -9.18
C VAL A 282 10.18 7.53 -10.08
N GLY A 283 9.77 8.22 -11.14
CA GLY A 283 10.68 8.86 -12.09
C GLY A 283 11.07 10.31 -11.73
N GLU A 284 10.51 10.90 -10.68
CA GLU A 284 10.83 12.29 -10.33
C GLU A 284 12.25 12.41 -9.74
N HIS A 285 12.64 11.52 -8.84
CA HIS A 285 13.89 11.61 -8.12
C HIS A 285 14.68 10.30 -8.09
N HIS A 286 15.98 10.42 -8.25
CA HIS A 286 16.93 9.36 -7.98
C HIS A 286 17.68 9.64 -6.67
N LYS A 287 17.77 8.62 -5.80
CA LYS A 287 18.52 8.66 -4.56
C LYS A 287 19.66 7.67 -4.65
N ILE A 288 20.86 8.14 -4.39
CA ILE A 288 22.08 7.35 -4.28
C ILE A 288 22.55 7.42 -2.84
N LYS A 289 23.00 6.29 -2.32
CA LYS A 289 23.69 6.21 -1.04
C LYS A 289 25.04 5.55 -1.28
N THR A 290 26.11 6.23 -0.90
CA THR A 290 27.46 5.68 -0.98
C THR A 290 27.73 4.74 0.19
N ASP A 291 28.73 3.89 0.08
CA ASP A 291 29.27 3.05 1.14
C ASP A 291 29.78 3.86 2.34
N THR A 292 30.24 5.10 2.09
CA THR A 292 30.67 6.07 3.12
C THR A 292 29.50 6.78 3.81
N GLY A 293 28.24 6.51 3.41
CA GLY A 293 27.03 7.05 4.03
C GLY A 293 26.54 8.38 3.45
N ILE A 294 27.14 8.90 2.37
CA ILE A 294 26.67 10.12 1.70
C ILE A 294 25.38 9.78 0.93
N GLU A 295 24.32 10.55 1.15
CA GLU A 295 23.07 10.44 0.41
C GLU A 295 22.89 11.64 -0.53
N ILE A 296 22.67 11.37 -1.81
CA ILE A 296 22.44 12.38 -2.84
C ILE A 296 21.08 12.11 -3.46
N SER A 297 20.21 13.13 -3.52
CA SER A 297 18.91 13.05 -4.19
C SER A 297 18.83 14.13 -5.26
N PHE A 298 18.47 13.74 -6.47
CA PHE A 298 18.39 14.64 -7.63
C PHE A 298 17.27 14.21 -8.58
N PRO A 299 16.74 15.13 -9.43
CA PRO A 299 15.80 14.78 -10.48
C PRO A 299 16.39 13.76 -11.46
N VAL A 300 15.59 12.75 -11.85
CA VAL A 300 16.03 11.68 -12.77
C VAL A 300 16.53 12.24 -14.10
N GLU A 301 15.97 13.35 -14.57
CA GLU A 301 16.37 14.02 -15.81
C GLU A 301 17.82 14.53 -15.80
N TYR A 302 18.38 14.82 -14.62
CA TYR A 302 19.79 15.31 -14.49
C TYR A 302 20.82 14.24 -14.90
N MET A 303 20.48 12.96 -14.82
CA MET A 303 21.36 11.89 -15.31
C MET A 303 21.48 11.85 -16.83
N LYS A 304 20.46 12.37 -17.55
CA LYS A 304 20.50 12.45 -19.04
C LYS A 304 21.35 13.61 -19.51
N ASN A 305 21.48 14.63 -18.69
CA ASN A 305 22.24 15.82 -19.00
C ASN A 305 23.47 15.93 -18.07
N ARG A 306 24.64 15.56 -18.60
CA ARG A 306 25.94 15.63 -17.90
C ARG A 306 26.35 17.03 -17.44
N GLU A 307 25.52 18.03 -17.73
CA GLU A 307 25.73 19.40 -17.24
C GLU A 307 25.47 19.58 -15.75
N PHE A 308 24.61 18.72 -15.15
CA PHE A 308 24.23 18.85 -13.73
C PHE A 308 24.89 17.82 -12.83
N ILE A 309 24.94 16.56 -13.27
CA ILE A 309 25.56 15.47 -12.51
C ILE A 309 26.31 14.53 -13.46
N GLU A 310 27.49 14.13 -13.05
CA GLU A 310 28.29 13.15 -13.79
C GLU A 310 28.90 12.15 -12.80
N ILE A 311 28.78 10.87 -13.13
CA ILE A 311 29.37 9.76 -12.39
C ILE A 311 30.41 9.14 -13.28
N LYS A 312 31.64 9.02 -12.77
CA LYS A 312 32.80 8.46 -13.47
C LYS A 312 33.42 7.36 -12.62
N THR A 313 33.85 6.29 -13.26
CA THR A 313 34.69 5.28 -12.64
C THR A 313 36.15 5.69 -12.82
N ASN A 314 36.89 5.73 -11.74
CA ASN A 314 38.31 5.94 -11.75
C ASN A 314 39.08 4.68 -12.15
N ASP A 315 40.35 4.80 -12.52
CA ASP A 315 41.19 3.66 -12.92
C ASP A 315 41.42 2.63 -11.81
N ASP A 316 41.20 3.00 -10.56
CA ASP A 316 41.30 2.13 -9.39
C ASP A 316 39.95 1.44 -9.04
N GLY A 317 38.91 1.62 -9.87
CA GLY A 317 37.56 1.06 -9.68
C GLY A 317 36.66 1.86 -8.72
N THR A 318 37.16 2.95 -8.11
CA THR A 318 36.34 3.83 -7.29
C THR A 318 35.44 4.73 -8.14
N LEU A 319 34.29 5.17 -7.56
CA LEU A 319 33.37 6.07 -8.23
C LEU A 319 33.60 7.53 -7.81
N ARG A 320 33.59 8.43 -8.78
CA ARG A 320 33.61 9.87 -8.57
C ARG A 320 32.26 10.46 -9.02
N ILE A 321 31.66 11.27 -8.16
CA ILE A 321 30.40 11.99 -8.44
C ILE A 321 30.74 13.49 -8.53
N GLU A 322 30.44 14.10 -9.66
CA GLU A 322 30.61 15.54 -9.89
C GLU A 322 29.24 16.20 -9.98
N LEU A 323 28.98 17.17 -9.11
CA LEU A 323 27.84 18.06 -9.17
C LEU A 323 28.26 19.36 -9.82
N LYS A 324 27.60 19.76 -10.91
CA LYS A 324 27.99 20.88 -11.76
C LYS A 324 26.92 21.98 -11.75
N ASN A 325 27.31 23.19 -12.13
CA ASN A 325 26.41 24.34 -12.29
C ASN A 325 25.62 24.69 -11.02
N ILE A 326 26.25 24.57 -9.84
CA ILE A 326 25.66 24.93 -8.56
C ILE A 326 25.97 26.40 -8.27
N ASN A 327 24.94 27.23 -8.19
CA ASN A 327 25.11 28.65 -7.84
C ASN A 327 25.20 28.89 -6.34
N LYS A 328 24.53 28.07 -5.52
CA LYS A 328 24.49 28.23 -4.06
C LYS A 328 24.22 26.91 -3.35
N ILE A 329 24.93 26.67 -2.26
CA ILE A 329 24.68 25.59 -1.31
C ILE A 329 24.03 26.20 -0.07
N MET A 330 22.88 25.64 0.36
CA MET A 330 22.18 26.05 1.57
C MET A 330 22.16 24.89 2.57
N ASN A 331 22.43 25.20 3.84
CA ASN A 331 22.24 24.26 4.92
C ASN A 331 20.73 24.15 5.23
N LYS A 332 20.26 22.94 5.39
CA LYS A 332 18.88 22.66 5.84
C LYS A 332 18.87 22.28 7.30
#